data_4093538243e534a10fec05ca61fa2a35
#
_entry.id   4093538243e534a10fec05ca61fa2a35
#
_cell.length_a   1.000
_cell.length_b   1.000
_cell.length_c   1.000
_cell.angle_alpha   90.00
_cell.angle_beta   90.00
_cell.angle_gamma   90.00
#
_symmetry.space_group_name_H-M   'P 1'
#
loop_
_entity.id
_entity.type
_entity.pdbx_description
1 polymer ?
#
loop_
_entity_poly.entity_id
_entity_poly.type
_entity_poly.pdbx_seq_one_letter_code
_entity_poly.pdbx_strand_id
1 'polypeptide(L)'
;MYKGVIFLFLVLILANCKEQAEVPVADAPEDNSQIAKDFDEVLETYYNERFKFFPFEATSVGIEGFNDQLPNTLSVEYRNDVKAFFTKTKEKLASIDKSKLSANAQTSYDVLNWECDIALSELNFRTDLMPLNQFESLHLIMATQ
;
A
#
# COMPACT_ATOMS: atom_id res chain seq x y z
N MET A 1 23.00 -39.70 -32.80
CA MET A 1 22.20 -40.21 -31.66
C MET A 1 22.03 -39.20 -30.51
N TYR A 2 22.91 -38.23 -30.31
CA TYR A 2 22.81 -37.25 -29.18
C TYR A 2 21.72 -36.17 -29.32
N LYS A 3 21.30 -35.81 -30.54
CA LYS A 3 20.28 -34.77 -30.77
C LYS A 3 18.92 -35.13 -30.18
N GLY A 4 18.52 -36.40 -30.20
CA GLY A 4 17.25 -36.86 -29.60
C GLY A 4 17.26 -36.88 -28.09
N VAL A 5 18.41 -37.16 -27.47
CA VAL A 5 18.56 -37.17 -25.99
C VAL A 5 18.52 -35.76 -25.43
N ILE A 6 19.12 -34.77 -26.11
CA ILE A 6 19.09 -33.36 -25.72
C ILE A 6 17.66 -32.80 -25.81
N PHE A 7 16.92 -33.19 -26.86
CA PHE A 7 15.52 -32.74 -27.01
C PHE A 7 14.62 -33.36 -25.94
N LEU A 8 14.83 -34.61 -25.56
CA LEU A 8 14.09 -35.26 -24.48
C LEU A 8 14.38 -34.62 -23.12
N PHE A 9 15.63 -34.21 -22.86
CA PHE A 9 16.01 -33.52 -21.63
C PHE A 9 15.41 -32.11 -21.54
N LEU A 10 15.31 -31.39 -22.67
CA LEU A 10 14.71 -30.06 -22.74
C LEU A 10 13.19 -30.09 -22.44
N VAL A 11 12.50 -31.14 -22.94
CA VAL A 11 11.06 -31.33 -22.70
C VAL A 11 10.78 -31.67 -21.23
N LEU A 12 11.67 -32.44 -20.58
CA LEU A 12 11.54 -32.75 -19.13
C LEU A 12 11.71 -31.53 -18.21
N ILE A 13 12.50 -30.53 -18.61
CA ILE A 13 12.68 -29.30 -17.83
C ILE A 13 11.42 -28.41 -17.91
N LEU A 14 10.71 -28.43 -19.03
CA LEU A 14 9.48 -27.66 -19.21
C LEU A 14 8.26 -28.29 -18.49
N ALA A 15 8.30 -29.58 -18.18
CA ALA A 15 7.22 -30.25 -17.43
C ALA A 15 7.26 -30.02 -15.92
N ASN A 16 8.27 -29.34 -15.39
CA ASN A 16 8.41 -29.05 -13.96
C ASN A 16 7.83 -27.70 -13.52
N CYS A 17 7.13 -26.94 -14.39
CA CYS A 17 6.19 -25.95 -13.93
C CYS A 17 5.00 -26.67 -13.26
N LYS A 18 5.17 -27.13 -12.03
CA LYS A 18 4.03 -27.35 -11.15
C LYS A 18 3.33 -26.01 -11.06
N GLU A 19 2.14 -25.95 -11.62
CA GLU A 19 1.12 -25.00 -11.29
C GLU A 19 1.15 -24.88 -9.76
N GLN A 20 1.62 -23.76 -9.28
CA GLN A 20 1.58 -23.45 -7.84
C GLN A 20 0.10 -23.59 -7.51
N ALA A 21 -0.24 -24.63 -6.77
CA ALA A 21 -1.60 -24.78 -6.28
C ALA A 21 -1.92 -23.43 -5.62
N GLU A 22 -2.88 -22.71 -6.23
CA GLU A 22 -3.47 -21.55 -5.56
C GLU A 22 -3.80 -22.04 -4.17
N VAL A 23 -3.06 -21.55 -3.19
CA VAL A 23 -3.47 -21.71 -1.79
C VAL A 23 -4.87 -21.15 -1.78
N PRO A 24 -5.91 -21.96 -1.53
CA PRO A 24 -7.25 -21.40 -1.44
C PRO A 24 -7.13 -20.32 -0.38
N VAL A 25 -7.24 -19.07 -0.79
CA VAL A 25 -7.58 -17.99 0.14
C VAL A 25 -8.93 -18.45 0.65
N ALA A 26 -8.92 -19.13 1.80
CA ALA A 26 -10.16 -19.50 2.46
C ALA A 26 -10.88 -18.17 2.61
N ASP A 27 -11.99 -18.01 1.89
CA ASP A 27 -12.91 -16.92 2.12
C ASP A 27 -13.21 -16.98 3.62
N ALA A 28 -12.50 -16.16 4.39
CA ALA A 28 -12.82 -16.00 5.79
C ALA A 28 -14.28 -15.55 5.79
N PRO A 29 -15.15 -16.18 6.59
CA PRO A 29 -16.54 -15.80 6.63
C PRO A 29 -16.60 -14.28 6.80
N GLU A 30 -17.30 -13.59 5.90
CA GLU A 30 -17.48 -12.14 5.99
C GLU A 30 -17.97 -11.81 7.39
N ASP A 31 -17.15 -11.11 8.14
CA ASP A 31 -17.53 -10.63 9.47
C ASP A 31 -18.53 -9.48 9.26
N ASN A 32 -19.82 -9.82 9.27
CA ASN A 32 -20.92 -8.86 9.14
C ASN A 32 -21.21 -8.11 10.44
N SER A 33 -20.34 -8.19 11.44
CA SER A 33 -20.48 -7.41 12.66
C SER A 33 -20.41 -5.90 12.38
N GLN A 34 -21.05 -5.08 13.23
CA GLN A 34 -20.99 -3.62 13.05
C GLN A 34 -19.53 -3.12 13.12
N ILE A 35 -18.72 -3.71 13.99
CA ILE A 35 -17.32 -3.29 14.15
C ILE A 35 -16.47 -3.61 12.90
N ALA A 36 -16.78 -4.71 12.19
CA ALA A 36 -16.12 -5.02 10.93
C ALA A 36 -16.44 -3.95 9.88
N LYS A 37 -17.71 -3.55 9.78
CA LYS A 37 -18.15 -2.49 8.86
C LYS A 37 -17.51 -1.13 9.20
N ASP A 38 -17.45 -0.80 10.49
CA ASP A 38 -16.81 0.43 10.95
C ASP A 38 -15.30 0.43 10.60
N PHE A 39 -14.66 -0.73 10.71
CA PHE A 39 -13.26 -0.88 10.32
C PHE A 39 -13.06 -0.80 8.80
N ASP A 40 -13.92 -1.43 8.01
CA ASP A 40 -13.90 -1.35 6.55
C ASP A 40 -14.07 0.09 6.07
N GLU A 41 -14.95 0.88 6.73
CA GLU A 41 -15.11 2.31 6.45
C GLU A 41 -13.82 3.09 6.72
N VAL A 42 -13.08 2.74 7.78
CA VAL A 42 -11.77 3.35 8.06
C VAL A 42 -10.78 3.03 6.96
N LEU A 43 -10.69 1.76 6.52
CA LEU A 43 -9.81 1.33 5.44
C LEU A 43 -10.14 2.01 4.11
N GLU A 44 -11.41 2.03 3.75
CA GLU A 44 -11.88 2.66 2.51
C GLU A 44 -11.62 4.17 2.52
N THR A 45 -11.92 4.84 3.63
CA THR A 45 -11.62 6.27 3.78
C THR A 45 -10.14 6.54 3.63
N TYR A 46 -9.29 5.74 4.31
CA TYR A 46 -7.84 5.86 4.21
C TYR A 46 -7.38 5.68 2.76
N TYR A 47 -7.82 4.60 2.10
CA TYR A 47 -7.44 4.29 0.72
C TYR A 47 -7.80 5.41 -0.25
N ASN A 48 -9.03 5.94 -0.16
CA ASN A 48 -9.52 6.97 -1.07
C ASN A 48 -8.91 8.35 -0.79
N GLU A 49 -8.70 8.71 0.47
CA GLU A 49 -8.18 10.03 0.83
C GLU A 49 -6.67 10.16 0.61
N ARG A 50 -5.89 9.06 0.71
CA ARG A 50 -4.43 9.11 0.55
C ARG A 50 -4.00 9.62 -0.82
N PHE A 51 -4.73 9.34 -1.88
CA PHE A 51 -4.37 9.74 -3.24
C PHE A 51 -4.37 11.25 -3.48
N LYS A 52 -5.06 12.01 -2.62
CA LYS A 52 -4.98 13.49 -2.64
C LYS A 52 -3.59 13.99 -2.27
N PHE A 53 -2.88 13.23 -1.45
CA PHE A 53 -1.51 13.54 -1.01
C PHE A 53 -0.47 12.84 -1.88
N PHE A 54 -0.79 11.65 -2.39
CA PHE A 54 0.14 10.79 -3.14
C PHE A 54 -0.41 10.46 -4.54
N PRO A 55 -0.58 11.46 -5.43
CA PRO A 55 -1.21 11.25 -6.74
C PRO A 55 -0.41 10.32 -7.67
N PHE A 56 0.91 10.23 -7.52
CA PHE A 56 1.73 9.26 -8.25
C PHE A 56 1.39 7.81 -7.90
N GLU A 57 1.01 7.54 -6.65
CA GLU A 57 0.55 6.23 -6.26
C GLU A 57 -0.79 5.89 -6.93
N ALA A 58 -1.71 6.86 -7.04
CA ALA A 58 -2.96 6.68 -7.76
C ALA A 58 -2.71 6.27 -9.21
N THR A 59 -1.78 6.95 -9.89
CA THR A 59 -1.36 6.61 -11.26
C THR A 59 -0.78 5.20 -11.35
N SER A 60 0.10 4.81 -10.42
CA SER A 60 0.75 3.49 -10.43
C SER A 60 -0.25 2.35 -10.24
N VAL A 61 -1.34 2.56 -9.50
CA VAL A 61 -2.39 1.55 -9.26
C VAL A 61 -3.59 1.71 -10.21
N GLY A 62 -3.51 2.61 -11.20
CA GLY A 62 -4.53 2.79 -12.22
C GLY A 62 -5.78 3.55 -11.77
N ILE A 63 -5.70 4.34 -10.69
CA ILE A 63 -6.80 5.21 -10.24
C ILE A 63 -6.80 6.49 -11.07
N GLU A 64 -7.90 6.74 -11.77
CA GLU A 64 -8.08 7.90 -12.62
C GLU A 64 -8.38 9.18 -11.81
N GLY A 65 -8.13 10.35 -12.41
CA GLY A 65 -8.50 11.66 -11.86
C GLY A 65 -7.44 12.33 -11.01
N PHE A 66 -6.22 11.78 -10.97
CA PHE A 66 -5.09 12.35 -10.23
C PHE A 66 -3.89 12.73 -11.09
N ASN A 67 -3.92 12.44 -12.40
CA ASN A 67 -2.77 12.61 -13.30
C ASN A 67 -2.39 14.07 -13.56
N ASP A 68 -3.27 15.02 -13.27
CA ASP A 68 -3.06 16.46 -13.36
C ASP A 68 -2.70 17.11 -12.03
N GLN A 69 -2.57 16.31 -10.97
CA GLN A 69 -2.29 16.78 -9.60
C GLN A 69 -0.80 16.62 -9.28
N LEU A 70 -0.17 17.72 -8.92
CA LEU A 70 1.21 17.74 -8.45
C LEU A 70 1.30 18.62 -7.20
N PRO A 71 1.12 18.06 -5.99
CA PRO A 71 1.19 18.82 -4.77
C PRO A 71 2.62 19.32 -4.50
N ASN A 72 2.74 20.49 -3.89
CA ASN A 72 4.04 20.99 -3.45
C ASN A 72 4.47 20.29 -2.16
N THR A 73 5.11 19.14 -2.30
CA THR A 73 5.54 18.29 -1.19
C THR A 73 6.60 18.94 -0.28
N LEU A 74 7.20 20.06 -0.70
CA LEU A 74 8.20 20.80 0.06
C LEU A 74 7.57 21.90 0.93
N SER A 75 6.28 22.20 0.76
CA SER A 75 5.63 23.24 1.53
C SER A 75 5.30 22.81 2.95
N VAL A 76 5.26 23.77 3.86
CA VAL A 76 4.88 23.53 5.26
C VAL A 76 3.41 23.13 5.35
N GLU A 77 2.56 23.70 4.50
CA GLU A 77 1.14 23.40 4.41
C GLU A 77 0.94 21.93 4.07
N TYR A 78 1.57 21.45 3.00
CA TYR A 78 1.49 20.03 2.61
C TYR A 78 1.90 19.09 3.75
N ARG A 79 3.01 19.38 4.42
CA ARG A 79 3.49 18.57 5.56
C ARG A 79 2.50 18.56 6.72
N ASN A 80 1.86 19.69 7.00
CA ASN A 80 0.82 19.78 8.03
C ASN A 80 -0.44 19.00 7.65
N ASP A 81 -0.85 19.06 6.39
CA ASP A 81 -2.02 18.35 5.88
C ASP A 81 -1.80 16.84 5.89
N VAL A 82 -0.62 16.37 5.45
CA VAL A 82 -0.23 14.95 5.56
C VAL A 82 -0.20 14.49 7.02
N LYS A 83 0.36 15.31 7.92
CA LYS A 83 0.35 15.01 9.35
C LYS A 83 -1.08 14.90 9.91
N ALA A 84 -1.95 15.83 9.55
CA ALA A 84 -3.36 15.82 9.98
C ALA A 84 -4.09 14.57 9.45
N PHE A 85 -3.83 14.17 8.20
CA PHE A 85 -4.40 12.99 7.59
C PHE A 85 -4.03 11.71 8.36
N PHE A 86 -2.74 11.46 8.59
CA PHE A 86 -2.31 10.25 9.32
C PHE A 86 -2.72 10.27 10.79
N THR A 87 -2.73 11.45 11.44
CA THR A 87 -3.22 11.59 12.82
C THR A 87 -4.69 11.23 12.92
N LYS A 88 -5.53 11.79 12.04
CA LYS A 88 -6.97 11.50 11.97
C LYS A 88 -7.25 10.02 11.69
N THR A 89 -6.49 9.42 10.77
CA THR A 89 -6.60 7.98 10.46
C THR A 89 -6.29 7.15 11.70
N LYS A 90 -5.22 7.47 12.41
CA LYS A 90 -4.83 6.78 13.63
C LYS A 90 -5.86 6.94 14.75
N GLU A 91 -6.45 8.11 14.91
CA GLU A 91 -7.53 8.36 15.88
C GLU A 91 -8.78 7.52 15.57
N LYS A 92 -9.18 7.46 14.29
CA LYS A 92 -10.29 6.60 13.85
C LYS A 92 -9.97 5.12 14.11
N LEU A 93 -8.77 4.69 13.77
CA LEU A 93 -8.32 3.32 14.00
C LEU A 93 -8.35 2.95 15.49
N ALA A 94 -7.91 3.86 16.37
CA ALA A 94 -7.92 3.66 17.81
C ALA A 94 -9.33 3.54 18.42
N SER A 95 -10.37 4.00 17.71
CA SER A 95 -11.77 3.82 18.15
C SER A 95 -12.32 2.41 17.88
N ILE A 96 -11.62 1.61 17.06
CA ILE A 96 -12.00 0.25 16.71
C ILE A 96 -11.46 -0.73 17.76
N ASP A 97 -12.33 -1.54 18.32
CA ASP A 97 -11.92 -2.63 19.23
C ASP A 97 -11.32 -3.80 18.42
N LYS A 98 -10.00 -3.77 18.25
CA LYS A 98 -9.25 -4.78 17.50
C LYS A 98 -9.58 -6.21 17.93
N SER A 99 -9.86 -6.46 19.22
CA SER A 99 -10.09 -7.81 19.74
C SER A 99 -11.37 -8.47 19.18
N LYS A 100 -12.27 -7.67 18.62
CA LYS A 100 -13.54 -8.13 18.03
C LYS A 100 -13.46 -8.33 16.51
N LEU A 101 -12.34 -7.97 15.90
CA LEU A 101 -12.09 -8.17 14.48
C LEU A 101 -11.68 -9.62 14.20
N SER A 102 -11.94 -10.09 12.97
CA SER A 102 -11.40 -11.36 12.49
C SER A 102 -9.86 -11.33 12.45
N ALA A 103 -9.20 -12.48 12.42
CA ALA A 103 -7.74 -12.57 12.40
C ALA A 103 -7.11 -11.79 11.20
N ASN A 104 -7.74 -11.85 10.04
CA ASN A 104 -7.29 -11.10 8.87
C ASN A 104 -7.45 -9.59 9.08
N ALA A 105 -8.60 -9.15 9.59
CA ALA A 105 -8.87 -7.74 9.88
C ALA A 105 -7.93 -7.20 10.97
N GLN A 106 -7.57 -8.01 11.99
CA GLN A 106 -6.56 -7.63 12.99
C GLN A 106 -5.19 -7.40 12.35
N THR A 107 -4.80 -8.23 11.38
CA THR A 107 -3.56 -8.03 10.63
C THR A 107 -3.60 -6.73 9.82
N SER A 108 -4.70 -6.45 9.12
CA SER A 108 -4.89 -5.20 8.39
C SER A 108 -4.87 -3.98 9.32
N TYR A 109 -5.46 -4.11 10.52
CA TYR A 109 -5.38 -3.08 11.56
C TYR A 109 -3.94 -2.79 11.97
N ASP A 110 -3.14 -3.84 12.22
CA ASP A 110 -1.75 -3.67 12.62
C ASP A 110 -0.90 -3.02 11.53
N VAL A 111 -1.12 -3.42 10.27
CA VAL A 111 -0.43 -2.83 9.12
C VAL A 111 -0.78 -1.35 8.98
N LEU A 112 -2.06 -0.99 9.04
CA LEU A 112 -2.46 0.41 8.92
C LEU A 112 -1.95 1.25 10.09
N ASN A 113 -2.00 0.71 11.32
CA ASN A 113 -1.45 1.41 12.48
C ASN A 113 0.05 1.64 12.35
N TRP A 114 0.79 0.63 11.91
CA TRP A 114 2.24 0.72 11.67
C TRP A 114 2.56 1.75 10.56
N GLU A 115 1.80 1.74 9.47
CA GLU A 115 1.96 2.71 8.38
C GLU A 115 1.76 4.15 8.87
N CYS A 116 0.71 4.39 9.68
CA CYS A 116 0.50 5.71 10.29
C CYS A 116 1.67 6.11 11.21
N ASP A 117 2.21 5.18 11.99
CA ASP A 117 3.33 5.45 12.89
C ASP A 117 4.61 5.81 12.13
N ILE A 118 4.91 5.09 11.05
CA ILE A 118 6.06 5.37 10.19
C ILE A 118 5.90 6.74 9.53
N ALA A 119 4.76 7.00 8.90
CA ALA A 119 4.50 8.27 8.22
C ALA A 119 4.61 9.47 9.17
N LEU A 120 4.03 9.37 10.37
CA LEU A 120 4.13 10.43 11.39
C LEU A 120 5.57 10.59 11.91
N SER A 121 6.33 9.48 12.01
CA SER A 121 7.75 9.52 12.40
C SER A 121 8.61 10.19 11.33
N GLU A 122 8.38 9.90 10.05
CA GLU A 122 9.11 10.50 8.94
C GLU A 122 8.93 12.02 8.87
N LEU A 123 7.75 12.52 9.22
CA LEU A 123 7.48 13.95 9.29
C LEU A 123 8.29 14.70 10.37
N ASN A 124 8.93 14.00 11.29
CA ASN A 124 9.87 14.62 12.24
C ASN A 124 11.22 14.96 11.60
N PHE A 125 11.54 14.32 10.47
CA PHE A 125 12.74 14.62 9.71
C PHE A 125 12.46 15.74 8.69
N ARG A 126 13.42 16.62 8.50
CA ARG A 126 13.32 17.76 7.57
C ARG A 126 13.78 17.35 6.17
N THR A 127 13.14 16.33 5.60
CA THR A 127 13.42 15.85 4.23
C THR A 127 13.12 16.91 3.17
N ASP A 128 12.22 17.85 3.48
CA ASP A 128 11.92 19.03 2.68
C ASP A 128 13.14 19.95 2.43
N LEU A 129 14.16 19.88 3.30
CA LEU A 129 15.42 20.61 3.12
C LEU A 129 16.44 19.87 2.23
N MET A 130 16.14 18.63 1.82
CA MET A 130 16.95 17.81 0.94
C MET A 130 16.11 17.28 -0.24
N PRO A 131 15.57 18.17 -1.10
CA PRO A 131 14.64 17.77 -2.15
C PRO A 131 15.28 16.96 -3.28
N LEU A 132 16.61 16.96 -3.34
CA LEU A 132 17.38 16.22 -4.33
C LEU A 132 18.39 15.30 -3.62
N ASN A 133 18.26 14.01 -3.87
CA ASN A 133 19.25 13.02 -3.48
C ASN A 133 19.41 11.98 -4.60
N GLN A 134 20.40 11.10 -4.48
CA GLN A 134 20.73 10.15 -5.54
C GLN A 134 19.76 8.97 -5.67
N PHE A 135 18.89 8.77 -4.68
CA PHE A 135 17.97 7.63 -4.64
C PHE A 135 16.51 8.07 -4.75
N GLU A 136 16.17 9.22 -4.17
CA GLU A 136 14.80 9.69 -4.07
C GLU A 136 14.75 11.17 -4.43
N SER A 137 14.03 11.47 -5.48
CA SER A 137 13.75 12.85 -5.88
C SER A 137 12.67 12.85 -6.94
N LEU A 138 11.92 13.95 -7.02
CA LEU A 138 10.77 14.06 -7.91
C LEU A 138 11.11 13.71 -9.37
N HIS A 139 12.27 14.15 -9.86
CA HIS A 139 12.69 13.87 -11.24
C HIS A 139 12.96 12.37 -11.51
N LEU A 140 13.39 11.61 -10.51
CA LEU A 140 13.55 10.16 -10.63
C LEU A 140 12.20 9.46 -10.62
N ILE A 141 11.30 9.87 -9.71
CA ILE A 141 9.95 9.31 -9.63
C ILE A 141 9.20 9.55 -10.94
N MET A 142 9.22 10.78 -11.48
CA MET A 142 8.55 11.10 -12.74
C MET A 142 9.14 10.37 -13.96
N ALA A 143 10.41 9.98 -13.93
CA ALA A 143 11.04 9.26 -15.03
C ALA A 143 10.71 7.75 -15.03
N THR A 144 10.17 7.22 -13.93
CA THR A 144 9.89 5.78 -13.74
C THR A 144 8.39 5.46 -13.74
N GLN A 145 7.52 6.47 -13.81
CA GLN A 145 6.07 6.31 -13.98
C GLN A 145 5.73 6.26 -15.47
#